data_67bd0932a16823616c18241de245452c
#
_entry.id   67bd0932a16823616c18241de245452c
#
_cell.length_a   1.000
_cell.length_b   1.000
_cell.length_c   1.000
_cell.angle_alpha   90.00
_cell.angle_beta   90.00
_cell.angle_gamma   90.00
#
_symmetry.space_group_name_H-M   'P 1'
#
loop_
_entity.id
_entity.type
_entity.pdbx_description
1 polymer ?
#
loop_
_entity_poly.entity_id
_entity_poly.type
_entity_poly.pdbx_seq_one_letter_code
_entity_poly.pdbx_strand_id
1 'polypeptide(L)'
;MRRAAWTAAWGRAQRPVQALLLGWLATKAAVLAVNAVTFPRLRPAPTPRGGPRVSILIPARDEAHNLPRTLPGVLAQGAFEVLVLDDGSGDGTADVARRLGARVLTGEPRPDGWNGKPWACQQLLRAARGEVLIFTDADVDWHAGALGGLLSELTRSGADLLSVHPRQANAGLGARLLTPLVDAAVLSYFPFPLTRLRHPMTSIANGQVMAFRRAALSRVGGYAPVRAEVLEDTRLAQHLGAQGFLVSTALGRACIGVRMYRTYPESVAGFSKNVLPLHFHSRPLLLLAAAAHLGAYTLPWLLRPWLRGPGWTALRVAGLVERTLVSVVAGRRAPADLAEGLLGPLTPLLALPVYRRALRRTVTWKGRQYRQ
;
A
#
# COMPACT_ATOMS: atom_id res chain seq x y z
N MET A 1 21.23 1.30 50.50
CA MET A 1 21.54 0.03 49.84
C MET A 1 20.34 -0.59 49.07
N ARG A 2 19.12 -0.71 49.62
CA ARG A 2 17.98 -1.34 48.92
C ARG A 2 17.56 -0.66 47.61
N ARG A 3 17.56 0.69 47.51
CA ARG A 3 17.22 1.42 46.25
C ARG A 3 18.22 1.15 45.13
N ALA A 4 19.53 1.10 45.42
CA ALA A 4 20.56 0.83 44.39
C ALA A 4 20.51 -0.61 43.87
N ALA A 5 20.23 -1.59 44.72
CA ALA A 5 20.05 -2.98 44.33
C ALA A 5 18.79 -3.16 43.45
N TRP A 6 17.71 -2.46 43.77
CA TRP A 6 16.45 -2.51 43.01
C TRP A 6 16.61 -1.85 41.62
N THR A 7 17.29 -0.69 41.54
CA THR A 7 17.57 -0.03 40.22
C THR A 7 18.47 -0.86 39.35
N ALA A 8 19.47 -1.56 39.94
CA ALA A 8 20.35 -2.46 39.17
C ALA A 8 19.62 -3.71 38.66
N ALA A 9 18.73 -4.32 39.49
CA ALA A 9 17.91 -5.45 39.09
C ALA A 9 16.91 -5.06 38.01
N TRP A 10 16.23 -3.91 38.12
CA TRP A 10 15.32 -3.35 37.14
C TRP A 10 16.03 -3.07 35.82
N GLY A 11 17.22 -2.46 35.85
CA GLY A 11 18.03 -2.22 34.65
C GLY A 11 18.44 -3.53 33.95
N ARG A 12 18.77 -4.59 34.70
CA ARG A 12 19.09 -5.90 34.10
C ARG A 12 17.87 -6.54 33.45
N ALA A 13 16.69 -6.46 34.08
CA ALA A 13 15.45 -7.03 33.53
C ALA A 13 14.99 -6.37 32.23
N GLN A 14 15.31 -5.10 32.01
CA GLN A 14 14.96 -4.38 30.79
C GLN A 14 15.87 -4.69 29.58
N ARG A 15 17.12 -5.14 29.81
CA ARG A 15 18.12 -5.33 28.75
C ARG A 15 17.66 -6.24 27.61
N PRO A 16 17.05 -7.42 27.84
CA PRO A 16 16.63 -8.32 26.77
C PRO A 16 15.51 -7.70 25.91
N VAL A 17 14.53 -7.04 26.53
CA VAL A 17 13.46 -6.35 25.80
C VAL A 17 14.01 -5.21 24.97
N GLN A 18 14.91 -4.41 25.55
CA GLN A 18 15.58 -3.31 24.84
C GLN A 18 16.40 -3.81 23.66
N ALA A 19 17.17 -4.90 23.83
CA ALA A 19 17.97 -5.51 22.78
C ALA A 19 17.08 -6.04 21.63
N LEU A 20 15.95 -6.69 21.97
CA LEU A 20 14.98 -7.16 20.99
C LEU A 20 14.39 -6.02 20.15
N LEU A 21 13.92 -4.96 20.81
CA LEU A 21 13.33 -3.79 20.14
C LEU A 21 14.36 -3.05 19.27
N LEU A 22 15.59 -2.88 19.77
CA LEU A 22 16.67 -2.27 18.99
C LEU A 22 17.07 -3.13 17.79
N GLY A 23 17.18 -4.44 17.95
CA GLY A 23 17.45 -5.39 16.87
C GLY A 23 16.36 -5.34 15.79
N TRP A 24 15.10 -5.28 16.20
CA TRP A 24 13.99 -5.12 15.26
C TRP A 24 14.05 -3.79 14.50
N LEU A 25 14.28 -2.65 15.17
CA LEU A 25 14.44 -1.36 14.49
C LEU A 25 15.68 -1.32 13.59
N ALA A 26 16.79 -1.95 14.01
CA ALA A 26 18.00 -2.06 13.19
C ALA A 26 17.72 -2.87 11.91
N THR A 27 16.97 -3.97 12.01
CA THR A 27 16.54 -4.76 10.84
C THR A 27 15.69 -3.90 9.89
N LYS A 28 14.70 -3.17 10.42
CA LYS A 28 13.90 -2.24 9.61
C LYS A 28 14.74 -1.17 8.93
N ALA A 29 15.70 -0.58 9.64
CA ALA A 29 16.61 0.41 9.09
C ALA A 29 17.51 -0.18 7.98
N ALA A 30 18.01 -1.41 8.16
CA ALA A 30 18.79 -2.12 7.14
C ALA A 30 17.95 -2.39 5.88
N VAL A 31 16.71 -2.87 6.03
CA VAL A 31 15.78 -3.07 4.91
C VAL A 31 15.51 -1.73 4.19
N LEU A 32 15.25 -0.66 4.93
CA LEU A 32 15.03 0.66 4.37
C LEU A 32 16.26 1.17 3.61
N ALA A 33 17.47 0.97 4.12
CA ALA A 33 18.72 1.35 3.46
C ALA A 33 18.92 0.57 2.15
N VAL A 34 18.68 -0.76 2.15
CA VAL A 34 18.70 -1.58 0.95
C VAL A 34 17.69 -1.05 -0.07
N ASN A 35 16.46 -0.79 0.35
CA ASN A 35 15.39 -0.28 -0.52
C ASN A 35 15.66 1.15 -1.01
N ALA A 36 16.34 1.97 -0.23
CA ALA A 36 16.74 3.30 -0.67
C ALA A 36 17.64 3.29 -1.91
N VAL A 37 18.41 2.21 -2.10
CA VAL A 37 19.31 2.03 -3.24
C VAL A 37 18.69 1.17 -4.34
N THR A 38 18.03 0.07 -3.98
CA THR A 38 17.63 -0.99 -4.92
C THR A 38 16.21 -0.85 -5.45
N PHE A 39 15.30 -0.20 -4.71
CA PHE A 39 13.90 -0.13 -5.09
C PHE A 39 13.71 0.71 -6.37
N PRO A 40 13.10 0.16 -7.43
CA PRO A 40 12.88 0.88 -8.68
C PRO A 40 12.01 2.12 -8.48
N ARG A 41 12.26 3.13 -9.28
CA ARG A 41 11.55 4.41 -9.24
C ARG A 41 11.11 4.77 -10.63
N LEU A 42 9.83 4.96 -10.83
CA LEU A 42 9.33 5.41 -12.13
C LEU A 42 9.92 6.79 -12.46
N ARG A 43 10.30 6.95 -13.71
CA ARG A 43 10.73 8.22 -14.29
C ARG A 43 9.78 8.57 -15.43
N PRO A 44 9.29 9.80 -15.52
CA PRO A 44 8.46 10.23 -16.66
C PRO A 44 9.19 9.95 -17.98
N ALA A 45 8.48 9.32 -18.91
CA ALA A 45 8.99 9.03 -20.24
C ALA A 45 7.87 9.13 -21.28
N PRO A 46 8.18 9.44 -22.54
CA PRO A 46 7.19 9.39 -23.61
C PRO A 46 6.72 7.95 -23.82
N THR A 47 5.44 7.78 -24.14
CA THR A 47 4.90 6.46 -24.49
C THR A 47 5.53 6.01 -25.82
N PRO A 48 6.11 4.79 -25.88
CA PRO A 48 6.78 4.31 -27.09
C PRO A 48 5.83 4.25 -28.29
N ARG A 49 6.23 4.82 -29.44
CA ARG A 49 5.50 4.63 -30.71
C ARG A 49 5.65 3.19 -31.19
N GLY A 50 4.53 2.57 -31.59
CA GLY A 50 4.54 1.14 -31.99
C GLY A 50 4.73 0.17 -30.81
N GLY A 51 4.63 0.63 -29.57
CA GLY A 51 4.64 -0.21 -28.37
C GLY A 51 3.38 -1.08 -28.25
N PRO A 52 3.28 -1.92 -27.18
CA PRO A 52 2.14 -2.78 -26.94
C PRO A 52 0.85 -1.97 -26.77
N ARG A 53 -0.28 -2.50 -27.22
CA ARG A 53 -1.58 -1.91 -26.92
C ARG A 53 -1.88 -2.01 -25.43
N VAL A 54 -2.16 -0.88 -24.80
CA VAL A 54 -2.38 -0.77 -23.36
C VAL A 54 -3.84 -0.48 -23.08
N SER A 55 -4.48 -1.31 -22.23
CA SER A 55 -5.77 -1.01 -21.61
C SER A 55 -5.56 -0.50 -20.20
N ILE A 56 -6.01 0.72 -19.87
CA ILE A 56 -6.09 1.21 -18.49
C ILE A 56 -7.50 0.94 -17.98
N LEU A 57 -7.59 0.25 -16.85
CA LEU A 57 -8.80 -0.39 -16.32
C LEU A 57 -9.08 0.15 -14.92
N ILE A 58 -10.22 0.81 -14.74
CA ILE A 58 -10.57 1.52 -13.49
C ILE A 58 -11.85 0.92 -12.91
N PRO A 59 -11.77 0.06 -11.89
CA PRO A 59 -12.94 -0.33 -11.12
C PRO A 59 -13.36 0.85 -10.23
N ALA A 60 -14.60 1.31 -10.35
CA ALA A 60 -15.11 2.46 -9.62
C ALA A 60 -16.39 2.12 -8.85
N ARG A 61 -16.46 2.54 -7.58
CA ARG A 61 -17.67 2.51 -6.76
C ARG A 61 -17.68 3.69 -5.80
N ASP A 62 -18.69 4.55 -5.95
CA ASP A 62 -18.85 5.78 -5.18
C ASP A 62 -17.59 6.65 -5.22
N GLU A 63 -17.17 7.00 -6.47
CA GLU A 63 -15.93 7.74 -6.78
C GLU A 63 -16.18 9.06 -7.52
N ALA A 64 -17.44 9.53 -7.59
CA ALA A 64 -17.79 10.76 -8.30
C ALA A 64 -16.96 11.98 -7.84
N HIS A 65 -16.51 11.98 -6.59
CA HIS A 65 -15.69 13.06 -6.00
C HIS A 65 -14.20 12.97 -6.36
N ASN A 66 -13.68 11.79 -6.72
CA ASN A 66 -12.26 11.59 -7.10
C ASN A 66 -12.04 11.74 -8.61
N LEU A 67 -12.95 11.22 -9.44
CA LEU A 67 -12.80 11.16 -10.89
C LEU A 67 -12.50 12.51 -11.55
N PRO A 68 -13.08 13.66 -11.17
CA PRO A 68 -12.75 14.96 -11.76
C PRO A 68 -11.28 15.33 -11.64
N ARG A 69 -10.61 14.86 -10.58
CA ARG A 69 -9.19 15.09 -10.34
C ARG A 69 -8.29 14.08 -11.04
N THR A 70 -8.68 12.81 -11.05
CA THR A 70 -7.79 11.69 -11.42
C THR A 70 -7.94 11.28 -12.88
N LEU A 71 -9.16 11.18 -13.38
CA LEU A 71 -9.45 10.62 -14.71
C LEU A 71 -8.86 11.44 -15.87
N PRO A 72 -8.84 12.79 -15.86
CA PRO A 72 -8.18 13.56 -16.93
C PRO A 72 -6.70 13.20 -17.11
N GLY A 73 -5.97 12.99 -16.00
CA GLY A 73 -4.57 12.57 -16.04
C GLY A 73 -4.38 11.19 -16.65
N VAL A 74 -5.31 10.26 -16.41
CA VAL A 74 -5.31 8.92 -17.02
C VAL A 74 -5.60 8.99 -18.50
N LEU A 75 -6.63 9.74 -18.93
CA LEU A 75 -7.00 9.90 -20.33
C LEU A 75 -5.89 10.57 -21.14
N ALA A 76 -5.17 11.53 -20.55
CA ALA A 76 -4.06 12.22 -21.17
C ALA A 76 -2.81 11.33 -21.44
N GLN A 77 -2.77 10.10 -20.96
CA GLN A 77 -1.64 9.18 -21.20
C GLN A 77 -1.60 8.63 -22.63
N GLY A 78 -2.67 8.75 -23.42
CA GLY A 78 -2.72 8.23 -24.80
C GLY A 78 -2.69 6.70 -24.88
N ALA A 79 -3.27 6.02 -23.87
CA ALA A 79 -3.43 4.56 -23.90
C ALA A 79 -4.35 4.12 -25.06
N PHE A 80 -4.22 2.86 -25.51
CA PHE A 80 -5.09 2.29 -26.54
C PHE A 80 -6.57 2.34 -26.18
N GLU A 81 -6.89 2.11 -24.89
CA GLU A 81 -8.22 2.31 -24.31
C GLU A 81 -8.15 2.61 -22.82
N VAL A 82 -9.14 3.36 -22.32
CA VAL A 82 -9.39 3.57 -20.89
C VAL A 82 -10.83 3.13 -20.62
N LEU A 83 -10.99 2.14 -19.75
CA LEU A 83 -12.28 1.59 -19.36
C LEU A 83 -12.53 1.89 -17.88
N VAL A 84 -13.68 2.50 -17.59
CA VAL A 84 -14.18 2.68 -16.21
C VAL A 84 -15.34 1.70 -16.04
N LEU A 85 -15.30 0.84 -15.04
CA LEU A 85 -16.42 -0.01 -14.68
C LEU A 85 -17.08 0.53 -13.42
N ASP A 86 -18.33 0.92 -13.55
CA ASP A 86 -19.18 1.35 -12.44
C ASP A 86 -19.79 0.13 -11.72
N ASP A 87 -19.31 -0.17 -10.51
CA ASP A 87 -19.73 -1.31 -9.68
C ASP A 87 -20.99 -0.96 -8.83
N GLY A 88 -22.02 -0.42 -9.48
CA GLY A 88 -23.29 -0.07 -8.83
C GLY A 88 -23.17 1.10 -7.85
N SER A 89 -22.59 2.21 -8.30
CA SER A 89 -22.48 3.44 -7.51
C SER A 89 -23.83 4.14 -7.34
N GLY A 90 -24.02 4.79 -6.18
CA GLY A 90 -25.18 5.62 -5.89
C GLY A 90 -24.96 7.13 -6.03
N ASP A 91 -23.72 7.57 -6.30
CA ASP A 91 -23.29 8.98 -6.22
C ASP A 91 -23.12 9.67 -7.59
N GLY A 92 -23.50 9.00 -8.70
CA GLY A 92 -23.34 9.52 -10.05
C GLY A 92 -21.95 9.30 -10.66
N THR A 93 -21.14 8.39 -10.12
CA THR A 93 -19.80 8.01 -10.62
C THR A 93 -19.78 7.76 -12.13
N ALA A 94 -20.72 6.96 -12.67
CA ALA A 94 -20.79 6.63 -14.09
C ALA A 94 -20.97 7.87 -14.96
N ASP A 95 -21.83 8.79 -14.57
CA ASP A 95 -22.13 10.00 -15.33
C ASP A 95 -20.95 10.98 -15.31
N VAL A 96 -20.27 11.09 -14.17
CA VAL A 96 -19.02 11.87 -14.08
C VAL A 96 -17.99 11.31 -15.02
N ALA A 97 -17.76 9.99 -15.05
CA ALA A 97 -16.79 9.35 -15.92
C ALA A 97 -17.11 9.56 -17.41
N ARG A 98 -18.39 9.44 -17.81
CA ARG A 98 -18.83 9.68 -19.20
C ARG A 98 -18.61 11.15 -19.61
N ARG A 99 -18.98 12.11 -18.76
CA ARG A 99 -18.75 13.54 -19.04
C ARG A 99 -17.28 13.90 -19.21
N LEU A 100 -16.38 13.17 -18.55
CA LEU A 100 -14.93 13.33 -18.69
C LEU A 100 -14.35 12.64 -19.92
N GLY A 101 -15.18 11.90 -20.71
CA GLY A 101 -14.76 11.25 -21.95
C GLY A 101 -14.28 9.80 -21.82
N ALA A 102 -14.49 9.15 -20.68
CA ALA A 102 -14.15 7.74 -20.52
C ALA A 102 -15.22 6.82 -21.11
N ARG A 103 -14.80 5.65 -21.62
CA ARG A 103 -15.71 4.55 -21.92
C ARG A 103 -16.12 3.87 -20.63
N VAL A 104 -17.41 3.96 -20.29
CA VAL A 104 -17.97 3.42 -19.04
C VAL A 104 -18.69 2.11 -19.30
N LEU A 105 -18.38 1.10 -18.52
CA LEU A 105 -19.08 -0.17 -18.44
C LEU A 105 -19.95 -0.19 -17.18
N THR A 106 -21.17 -0.69 -17.31
CA THR A 106 -22.03 -0.98 -16.16
C THR A 106 -21.67 -2.36 -15.61
N GLY A 107 -21.37 -2.43 -14.32
CA GLY A 107 -21.03 -3.68 -13.66
C GLY A 107 -22.24 -4.63 -13.59
N GLU A 108 -21.98 -5.92 -13.87
CA GLU A 108 -22.93 -6.99 -13.67
C GLU A 108 -23.16 -7.25 -12.18
N PRO A 109 -24.32 -7.81 -11.79
CA PRO A 109 -24.56 -8.25 -10.43
C PRO A 109 -23.42 -9.15 -9.93
N ARG A 110 -23.01 -8.92 -8.69
CA ARG A 110 -21.91 -9.66 -8.09
C ARG A 110 -22.35 -11.10 -7.76
N PRO A 111 -21.69 -12.14 -8.30
CA PRO A 111 -21.99 -13.53 -7.97
C PRO A 111 -21.63 -13.85 -6.51
N ASP A 112 -22.25 -14.88 -5.97
CA ASP A 112 -21.91 -15.41 -4.65
C ASP A 112 -20.44 -15.83 -4.57
N GLY A 113 -19.82 -15.56 -3.42
CA GLY A 113 -18.42 -15.88 -3.18
C GLY A 113 -17.41 -14.90 -3.79
N TRP A 114 -17.85 -13.86 -4.49
CA TRP A 114 -16.96 -12.80 -4.98
C TRP A 114 -16.98 -11.57 -4.08
N ASN A 115 -15.84 -10.94 -3.88
CA ASN A 115 -15.75 -9.57 -3.39
C ASN A 115 -15.96 -8.58 -4.53
N GLY A 116 -16.38 -7.33 -4.22
CA GLY A 116 -16.73 -6.35 -5.24
C GLY A 116 -15.58 -5.98 -6.17
N LYS A 117 -14.41 -5.61 -5.60
CA LYS A 117 -13.27 -5.18 -6.43
C LYS A 117 -12.73 -6.31 -7.33
N PRO A 118 -12.48 -7.54 -6.85
CA PRO A 118 -12.12 -8.65 -7.73
C PRO A 118 -13.13 -8.90 -8.86
N TRP A 119 -14.45 -8.80 -8.58
CA TRP A 119 -15.47 -8.98 -9.60
C TRP A 119 -15.44 -7.88 -10.65
N ALA A 120 -15.32 -6.63 -10.22
CA ALA A 120 -15.17 -5.50 -11.15
C ALA A 120 -13.91 -5.64 -12.01
N CYS A 121 -12.77 -6.01 -11.43
CA CYS A 121 -11.53 -6.27 -12.16
C CYS A 121 -11.68 -7.45 -13.14
N GLN A 122 -12.39 -8.52 -12.79
CA GLN A 122 -12.64 -9.65 -13.68
C GLN A 122 -13.48 -9.25 -14.90
N GLN A 123 -14.49 -8.40 -14.73
CA GLN A 123 -15.30 -7.88 -15.83
C GLN A 123 -14.47 -6.96 -16.74
N LEU A 124 -13.66 -6.07 -16.16
CA LEU A 124 -12.72 -5.25 -16.91
C LEU A 124 -11.72 -6.08 -17.73
N LEU A 125 -11.19 -7.16 -17.14
CA LEU A 125 -10.31 -8.10 -17.85
C LEU A 125 -10.98 -8.70 -19.09
N ARG A 126 -12.27 -9.09 -19.00
CA ARG A 126 -13.05 -9.66 -20.12
C ARG A 126 -13.27 -8.62 -21.23
N ALA A 127 -13.51 -7.37 -20.88
CA ALA A 127 -13.81 -6.29 -21.81
C ALA A 127 -12.55 -5.68 -22.47
N ALA A 128 -11.41 -5.78 -21.81
CA ALA A 128 -10.15 -5.18 -22.26
C ALA A 128 -9.58 -5.87 -23.52
N ARG A 129 -8.90 -5.10 -24.40
CA ARG A 129 -8.33 -5.58 -25.65
C ARG A 129 -6.83 -5.34 -25.81
N GLY A 130 -6.19 -4.66 -24.84
CA GLY A 130 -4.76 -4.39 -24.83
C GLY A 130 -3.91 -5.63 -24.55
N GLU A 131 -2.64 -5.59 -24.87
CA GLU A 131 -1.63 -6.61 -24.59
C GLU A 131 -1.04 -6.44 -23.19
N VAL A 132 -1.00 -5.19 -22.74
CA VAL A 132 -0.69 -4.82 -21.36
C VAL A 132 -1.97 -4.30 -20.70
N LEU A 133 -2.29 -4.84 -19.52
CA LEU A 133 -3.48 -4.50 -18.74
C LEU A 133 -3.04 -3.77 -17.49
N ILE A 134 -3.47 -2.53 -17.33
CA ILE A 134 -3.12 -1.72 -16.17
C ILE A 134 -4.39 -1.46 -15.37
N PHE A 135 -4.55 -2.15 -14.24
CA PHE A 135 -5.58 -1.84 -13.28
C PHE A 135 -5.11 -0.69 -12.41
N THR A 136 -5.94 0.34 -12.27
CA THR A 136 -5.65 1.49 -11.39
C THR A 136 -6.89 1.88 -10.59
N ASP A 137 -6.72 2.19 -9.31
CA ASP A 137 -7.81 2.68 -8.48
C ASP A 137 -8.24 4.09 -8.93
N ALA A 138 -9.51 4.43 -8.71
CA ALA A 138 -10.09 5.70 -9.15
C ALA A 138 -9.58 6.94 -8.41
N ASP A 139 -8.87 6.76 -7.29
CA ASP A 139 -8.27 7.83 -6.47
C ASP A 139 -6.81 8.14 -6.80
N VAL A 140 -6.26 7.44 -7.82
CA VAL A 140 -4.84 7.54 -8.24
C VAL A 140 -4.64 8.66 -9.26
N ASP A 141 -3.69 9.54 -9.00
CA ASP A 141 -3.28 10.63 -9.87
C ASP A 141 -2.19 10.16 -10.85
N TRP A 142 -2.44 10.30 -12.15
CA TRP A 142 -1.48 10.03 -13.21
C TRP A 142 -0.93 11.34 -13.78
N HIS A 143 0.39 11.51 -13.70
CA HIS A 143 1.06 12.70 -14.23
C HIS A 143 1.64 12.43 -15.63
N ALA A 144 2.04 13.50 -16.32
CA ALA A 144 2.60 13.41 -17.67
C ALA A 144 3.79 12.42 -17.73
N GLY A 145 3.78 11.56 -18.76
CA GLY A 145 4.81 10.54 -18.97
C GLY A 145 4.74 9.33 -18.02
N ALA A 146 3.69 9.20 -17.22
CA ALA A 146 3.56 8.07 -16.29
C ALA A 146 3.43 6.74 -17.00
N LEU A 147 2.63 6.65 -18.08
CA LEU A 147 2.48 5.43 -18.87
C LEU A 147 3.81 5.01 -19.51
N GLY A 148 4.52 5.92 -20.14
CA GLY A 148 5.83 5.63 -20.74
C GLY A 148 6.85 5.17 -19.70
N GLY A 149 6.88 5.81 -18.52
CA GLY A 149 7.73 5.40 -17.40
C GLY A 149 7.40 4.01 -16.86
N LEU A 150 6.10 3.68 -16.75
CA LEU A 150 5.64 2.38 -16.32
C LEU A 150 5.99 1.29 -17.34
N LEU A 151 5.76 1.51 -18.62
CA LEU A 151 6.11 0.56 -19.69
C LEU A 151 7.62 0.33 -19.77
N SER A 152 8.41 1.38 -19.63
CA SER A 152 9.87 1.29 -19.58
C SER A 152 10.33 0.42 -18.41
N GLU A 153 9.74 0.59 -17.24
CA GLU A 153 10.07 -0.22 -16.06
C GLU A 153 9.58 -1.67 -16.20
N LEU A 154 8.37 -1.90 -16.75
CA LEU A 154 7.84 -3.23 -17.04
C LEU A 154 8.77 -4.01 -17.99
N THR A 155 9.29 -3.34 -19.02
CA THR A 155 10.24 -3.91 -19.98
C THR A 155 11.61 -4.15 -19.32
N ARG A 156 12.15 -3.17 -18.61
CA ARG A 156 13.45 -3.23 -17.95
C ARG A 156 13.53 -4.35 -16.89
N SER A 157 12.46 -4.53 -16.13
CA SER A 157 12.39 -5.56 -15.08
C SER A 157 12.14 -6.95 -15.65
N GLY A 158 11.58 -7.06 -16.85
CA GLY A 158 11.09 -8.32 -17.43
C GLY A 158 9.90 -8.90 -16.66
N ALA A 159 9.23 -8.09 -15.82
CA ALA A 159 8.14 -8.54 -14.98
C ALA A 159 6.90 -8.94 -15.79
N ASP A 160 6.19 -9.94 -15.29
CA ASP A 160 4.86 -10.34 -15.74
C ASP A 160 3.76 -9.50 -15.07
N LEU A 161 4.02 -9.10 -13.80
CA LEU A 161 3.28 -8.12 -13.02
C LEU A 161 4.26 -7.06 -12.49
N LEU A 162 4.03 -5.81 -12.84
CA LEU A 162 4.64 -4.65 -12.19
C LEU A 162 3.58 -3.94 -11.35
N SER A 163 3.73 -3.96 -10.03
CA SER A 163 2.93 -3.16 -9.11
C SER A 163 3.62 -1.82 -8.87
N VAL A 164 2.86 -0.72 -8.93
CA VAL A 164 3.40 0.60 -8.60
C VAL A 164 2.86 1.07 -7.27
N HIS A 165 3.78 1.45 -6.39
CA HIS A 165 3.47 2.08 -5.11
C HIS A 165 3.38 3.60 -5.30
N PRO A 166 2.16 4.18 -5.36
CA PRO A 166 1.98 5.60 -5.64
C PRO A 166 2.56 6.47 -4.52
N ARG A 167 3.02 7.66 -4.86
CA ARG A 167 3.45 8.64 -3.86
C ARG A 167 2.24 9.17 -3.10
N GLN A 168 2.22 9.00 -1.79
CA GLN A 168 1.14 9.49 -0.93
C GLN A 168 1.08 11.01 -0.95
N ALA A 169 -0.02 11.59 -1.46
CA ALA A 169 -0.31 13.01 -1.46
C ALA A 169 -1.25 13.35 -0.30
N ASN A 170 -0.69 13.58 0.88
CA ASN A 170 -1.47 13.87 2.07
C ASN A 170 -1.98 15.32 2.07
N ALA A 171 -3.28 15.50 1.85
CA ALA A 171 -3.91 16.82 1.72
C ALA A 171 -4.07 17.57 3.05
N GLY A 172 -3.97 16.90 4.20
CA GLY A 172 -4.17 17.51 5.51
C GLY A 172 -3.62 16.68 6.66
N LEU A 173 -3.63 17.26 7.87
CA LEU A 173 -3.08 16.60 9.07
C LEU A 173 -3.75 15.25 9.34
N GLY A 174 -5.07 15.14 9.21
CA GLY A 174 -5.81 13.90 9.46
C GLY A 174 -5.35 12.73 8.59
N ALA A 175 -5.08 12.97 7.31
CA ALA A 175 -4.52 11.97 6.41
C ALA A 175 -3.08 11.59 6.80
N ARG A 176 -2.26 12.57 7.23
CA ARG A 176 -0.86 12.38 7.62
C ARG A 176 -0.69 11.50 8.86
N LEU A 177 -1.70 11.32 9.68
CA LEU A 177 -1.58 10.56 10.92
C LEU A 177 -1.28 9.08 10.67
N LEU A 178 -1.96 8.43 9.71
CA LEU A 178 -1.84 6.99 9.47
C LEU A 178 -1.41 6.63 8.03
N THR A 179 -1.78 7.40 7.00
CA THR A 179 -1.53 7.04 5.60
C THR A 179 -0.06 6.74 5.29
N PRO A 180 0.94 7.46 5.85
CA PRO A 180 2.35 7.16 5.64
C PRO A 180 2.82 5.80 6.16
N LEU A 181 2.02 5.11 6.98
CA LEU A 181 2.34 3.75 7.41
C LEU A 181 2.35 2.75 6.25
N VAL A 182 1.65 3.04 5.15
CA VAL A 182 1.69 2.23 3.93
C VAL A 182 3.10 2.22 3.33
N ASP A 183 3.74 3.41 3.26
CA ASP A 183 5.13 3.52 2.81
C ASP A 183 6.08 2.73 3.73
N ALA A 184 5.90 2.84 5.06
CA ALA A 184 6.70 2.11 6.03
C ALA A 184 6.52 0.58 5.91
N ALA A 185 5.28 0.11 5.70
CA ALA A 185 4.99 -1.32 5.54
C ALA A 185 5.74 -1.92 4.33
N VAL A 186 5.82 -1.19 3.22
CA VAL A 186 6.52 -1.66 2.02
C VAL A 186 8.04 -1.48 2.15
N LEU A 187 8.49 -0.31 2.61
CA LEU A 187 9.90 0.07 2.51
C LEU A 187 10.76 -0.42 3.68
N SER A 188 10.17 -0.69 4.87
CA SER A 188 10.94 -1.10 6.05
C SER A 188 10.81 -2.58 6.40
N TYR A 189 9.91 -3.34 5.74
CA TYR A 189 9.71 -4.77 6.07
C TYR A 189 10.06 -5.72 4.94
N PHE A 190 10.09 -5.25 3.70
CA PHE A 190 10.30 -6.09 2.56
C PHE A 190 11.51 -5.64 1.72
N PRO A 191 12.65 -6.35 1.74
CA PRO A 191 13.81 -6.05 0.90
C PRO A 191 13.49 -6.30 -0.58
N PHE A 192 13.50 -5.25 -1.41
CA PHE A 192 13.17 -5.34 -2.82
C PHE A 192 13.94 -6.44 -3.60
N PRO A 193 15.25 -6.67 -3.36
CA PRO A 193 15.98 -7.71 -4.09
C PRO A 193 15.38 -9.11 -3.99
N LEU A 194 14.58 -9.41 -2.94
CA LEU A 194 13.93 -10.70 -2.77
C LEU A 194 12.83 -10.97 -3.83
N THR A 195 12.30 -9.95 -4.49
CA THR A 195 11.30 -10.12 -5.57
C THR A 195 11.84 -10.98 -6.72
N ARG A 196 13.16 -10.99 -6.93
CA ARG A 196 13.80 -11.79 -7.98
C ARG A 196 13.74 -13.31 -7.75
N LEU A 197 13.41 -13.74 -6.55
CA LEU A 197 13.34 -15.17 -6.21
C LEU A 197 12.13 -15.89 -6.83
N ARG A 198 11.19 -15.18 -7.45
CA ARG A 198 9.98 -15.75 -8.07
C ARG A 198 9.24 -16.72 -7.14
N HIS A 199 9.12 -16.34 -5.88
CA HIS A 199 8.52 -17.19 -4.84
C HIS A 199 7.28 -16.48 -4.27
N PRO A 200 6.21 -17.21 -3.91
CA PRO A 200 4.99 -16.59 -3.37
C PRO A 200 5.23 -15.63 -2.20
N MET A 201 6.12 -16.02 -1.27
CA MET A 201 6.46 -15.21 -0.09
C MET A 201 7.20 -13.91 -0.43
N THR A 202 7.78 -13.80 -1.63
CA THR A 202 8.51 -12.61 -2.09
C THR A 202 7.76 -11.83 -3.17
N SER A 203 6.57 -12.29 -3.55
CA SER A 203 5.68 -11.64 -4.50
C SER A 203 4.72 -10.74 -3.75
N ILE A 204 4.99 -9.44 -3.77
CA ILE A 204 4.13 -8.42 -3.14
C ILE A 204 3.59 -7.46 -4.19
N ALA A 205 2.38 -6.99 -3.99
CA ALA A 205 1.77 -5.96 -4.82
C ALA A 205 0.96 -4.98 -3.97
N ASN A 206 0.81 -3.76 -4.50
CA ASN A 206 -0.13 -2.76 -4.05
C ASN A 206 -1.19 -2.62 -5.15
N GLY A 207 -2.45 -2.84 -4.82
CA GLY A 207 -3.57 -2.86 -5.75
C GLY A 207 -3.93 -1.51 -6.38
N GLN A 208 -3.28 -0.42 -5.97
CA GLN A 208 -3.57 0.90 -6.49
C GLN A 208 -3.16 1.08 -7.97
N VAL A 209 -2.04 0.44 -8.38
CA VAL A 209 -1.66 0.33 -9.80
C VAL A 209 -0.95 -0.99 -10.04
N MET A 210 -1.53 -1.83 -10.89
CA MET A 210 -1.01 -3.15 -11.23
C MET A 210 -0.99 -3.31 -12.76
N ALA A 211 0.19 -3.38 -13.34
CA ALA A 211 0.39 -3.58 -14.77
C ALA A 211 0.78 -5.03 -15.06
N PHE A 212 -0.05 -5.73 -15.84
CA PHE A 212 0.12 -7.13 -16.19
C PHE A 212 0.44 -7.28 -17.68
N ARG A 213 1.31 -8.23 -18.00
CA ARG A 213 1.27 -8.85 -19.33
C ARG A 213 -0.01 -9.69 -19.39
N ARG A 214 -0.87 -9.43 -20.39
CA ARG A 214 -2.17 -10.13 -20.53
C ARG A 214 -1.99 -11.65 -20.44
N ALA A 215 -1.00 -12.20 -21.13
CA ALA A 215 -0.76 -13.64 -21.18
C ALA A 215 -0.56 -14.24 -19.76
N ALA A 216 0.18 -13.55 -18.89
CA ALA A 216 0.40 -14.00 -17.51
C ALA A 216 -0.89 -13.99 -16.69
N LEU A 217 -1.64 -12.86 -16.73
CA LEU A 217 -2.90 -12.76 -15.98
C LEU A 217 -3.96 -13.76 -16.48
N SER A 218 -4.03 -13.98 -17.79
CA SER A 218 -4.96 -14.97 -18.37
C SER A 218 -4.60 -16.39 -17.97
N ARG A 219 -3.30 -16.74 -17.95
CA ARG A 219 -2.84 -18.09 -17.57
C ARG A 219 -3.20 -18.45 -16.12
N VAL A 220 -3.19 -17.49 -15.22
CA VAL A 220 -3.57 -17.72 -13.81
C VAL A 220 -5.07 -17.65 -13.56
N GLY A 221 -5.91 -17.47 -14.61
CA GLY A 221 -7.37 -17.41 -14.47
C GLY A 221 -7.92 -16.03 -14.07
N GLY A 222 -7.13 -14.97 -14.25
CA GLY A 222 -7.52 -13.61 -13.89
C GLY A 222 -7.70 -13.43 -12.38
N TYR A 223 -8.79 -12.80 -11.97
CA TYR A 223 -9.12 -12.54 -10.57
C TYR A 223 -9.93 -13.68 -9.91
N ALA A 224 -10.30 -14.72 -10.65
CA ALA A 224 -11.12 -15.83 -10.12
C ALA A 224 -10.47 -16.57 -8.94
N PRO A 225 -9.15 -16.86 -8.93
CA PRO A 225 -8.49 -17.50 -7.78
C PRO A 225 -8.52 -16.68 -6.50
N VAL A 226 -8.65 -15.34 -6.61
CA VAL A 226 -8.63 -14.41 -5.47
C VAL A 226 -9.98 -13.73 -5.23
N ARG A 227 -11.06 -14.31 -5.78
CA ARG A 227 -12.40 -13.71 -5.79
C ARG A 227 -12.95 -13.30 -4.43
N ALA A 228 -12.60 -14.03 -3.37
CA ALA A 228 -13.07 -13.81 -2.00
C ALA A 228 -12.05 -13.06 -1.11
N GLU A 229 -10.88 -12.74 -1.65
CA GLU A 229 -9.80 -12.13 -0.87
C GLU A 229 -10.05 -10.63 -0.63
N VAL A 230 -9.68 -10.16 0.55
CA VAL A 230 -9.71 -8.73 0.92
C VAL A 230 -8.46 -8.01 0.40
N LEU A 231 -7.32 -8.72 0.42
CA LEU A 231 -6.05 -8.28 -0.15
C LEU A 231 -5.82 -9.01 -1.48
N GLU A 232 -6.73 -8.80 -2.42
CA GLU A 232 -6.74 -9.47 -3.73
C GLU A 232 -5.46 -9.23 -4.53
N ASP A 233 -4.87 -8.04 -4.36
CA ASP A 233 -3.63 -7.61 -4.99
C ASP A 233 -2.42 -8.45 -4.56
N THR A 234 -2.20 -8.54 -3.27
CA THR A 234 -1.11 -9.33 -2.69
C THR A 234 -1.32 -10.83 -2.96
N ARG A 235 -2.57 -11.33 -2.83
CA ARG A 235 -2.87 -12.73 -3.10
C ARG A 235 -2.70 -13.10 -4.57
N LEU A 236 -3.10 -12.21 -5.50
CA LEU A 236 -2.87 -12.40 -6.92
C LEU A 236 -1.38 -12.39 -7.27
N ALA A 237 -0.60 -11.48 -6.68
CA ALA A 237 0.84 -11.46 -6.82
C ALA A 237 1.49 -12.77 -6.33
N GLN A 238 1.06 -13.27 -5.15
CA GLN A 238 1.52 -14.55 -4.60
C GLN A 238 1.13 -15.73 -5.51
N HIS A 239 -0.07 -15.71 -6.07
CA HIS A 239 -0.55 -16.74 -6.99
C HIS A 239 0.27 -16.78 -8.29
N LEU A 240 0.61 -15.60 -8.84
CA LEU A 240 1.53 -15.47 -9.97
C LEU A 240 2.93 -16.02 -9.62
N GLY A 241 3.48 -15.61 -8.49
CA GLY A 241 4.80 -16.09 -8.02
C GLY A 241 4.85 -17.61 -7.81
N ALA A 242 3.74 -18.21 -7.34
CA ALA A 242 3.63 -19.66 -7.19
C ALA A 242 3.66 -20.42 -8.53
N GLN A 243 3.28 -19.76 -9.62
CA GLN A 243 3.35 -20.31 -10.98
C GLN A 243 4.63 -19.90 -11.74
N GLY A 244 5.62 -19.33 -11.02
CA GLY A 244 6.93 -18.98 -11.58
C GLY A 244 6.95 -17.66 -12.37
N PHE A 245 5.87 -16.88 -12.39
CA PHE A 245 5.86 -15.55 -12.99
C PHE A 245 6.66 -14.55 -12.16
N LEU A 246 7.31 -13.61 -12.84
CA LEU A 246 8.06 -12.55 -12.19
C LEU A 246 7.14 -11.41 -11.76
N VAL A 247 7.05 -11.21 -10.46
CA VAL A 247 6.37 -10.07 -9.85
C VAL A 247 7.42 -9.06 -9.43
N SER A 248 7.26 -7.81 -9.86
CA SER A 248 8.12 -6.69 -9.47
C SER A 248 7.28 -5.52 -8.93
N THR A 249 7.93 -4.60 -8.26
CA THR A 249 7.28 -3.39 -7.74
C THR A 249 8.17 -2.17 -7.94
N ALA A 250 7.57 -0.98 -8.07
CA ALA A 250 8.28 0.28 -8.24
C ALA A 250 7.61 1.42 -7.46
N LEU A 251 8.38 2.43 -7.08
CA LEU A 251 7.84 3.67 -6.51
C LEU A 251 7.34 4.59 -7.62
N GLY A 252 6.13 5.10 -7.49
CA GLY A 252 5.47 5.98 -8.45
C GLY A 252 6.11 7.37 -8.58
N ARG A 253 6.69 7.88 -7.50
CA ARG A 253 7.45 9.16 -7.48
C ARG A 253 6.67 10.32 -8.15
N ALA A 254 7.25 10.93 -9.19
CA ALA A 254 6.65 12.03 -9.95
C ALA A 254 5.61 11.57 -10.98
N CYS A 255 5.55 10.26 -11.29
CA CYS A 255 4.65 9.70 -12.28
C CYS A 255 3.25 9.44 -11.72
N ILE A 256 3.16 8.84 -10.53
CA ILE A 256 1.92 8.33 -9.97
C ILE A 256 1.81 8.72 -8.51
N GLY A 257 0.74 9.41 -8.16
CA GLY A 257 0.38 9.83 -6.81
C GLY A 257 -0.97 9.27 -6.39
N VAL A 258 -1.30 9.36 -5.11
CA VAL A 258 -2.61 8.96 -4.58
C VAL A 258 -3.01 9.83 -3.40
N ARG A 259 -4.31 10.14 -3.32
CA ARG A 259 -4.96 10.65 -2.10
C ARG A 259 -5.89 9.60 -1.54
N MET A 260 -5.30 8.64 -0.82
CA MET A 260 -6.04 7.48 -0.31
C MET A 260 -7.16 7.87 0.66
N TYR A 261 -6.88 8.78 1.58
CA TYR A 261 -7.82 9.27 2.59
C TYR A 261 -7.68 10.78 2.77
N ARG A 262 -8.78 11.44 3.13
CA ARG A 262 -8.81 12.89 3.40
C ARG A 262 -8.78 13.17 4.90
N THR A 263 -9.36 12.28 5.68
CA THR A 263 -9.53 12.45 7.13
C THR A 263 -8.96 11.26 7.91
N TYR A 264 -8.70 11.47 9.19
CA TYR A 264 -8.29 10.39 10.09
C TYR A 264 -9.35 9.29 10.25
N PRO A 265 -10.66 9.59 10.44
CA PRO A 265 -11.70 8.55 10.49
C PRO A 265 -11.78 7.69 9.23
N GLU A 266 -11.62 8.28 8.03
CA GLU A 266 -11.54 7.54 6.76
C GLU A 266 -10.35 6.58 6.74
N SER A 267 -9.16 7.04 7.17
CA SER A 267 -7.97 6.19 7.22
C SER A 267 -8.12 5.05 8.24
N VAL A 268 -8.72 5.31 9.40
CA VAL A 268 -9.04 4.25 10.38
C VAL A 268 -9.99 3.22 9.78
N ALA A 269 -11.05 3.65 9.10
CA ALA A 269 -12.01 2.73 8.48
C ALA A 269 -11.35 1.88 7.38
N GLY A 270 -10.59 2.52 6.48
CA GLY A 270 -9.93 1.84 5.37
C GLY A 270 -8.85 0.85 5.81
N PHE A 271 -7.99 1.22 6.76
CA PHE A 271 -6.96 0.32 7.25
C PHE A 271 -7.51 -0.85 8.07
N SER A 272 -8.64 -0.65 8.77
CA SER A 272 -9.24 -1.70 9.62
C SER A 272 -9.60 -2.97 8.87
N LYS A 273 -9.95 -2.88 7.57
CA LYS A 273 -10.24 -4.07 6.74
C LYS A 273 -8.98 -4.84 6.34
N ASN A 274 -7.82 -4.15 6.24
CA ASN A 274 -6.60 -4.72 5.67
C ASN A 274 -5.64 -5.27 6.73
N VAL A 275 -5.67 -4.70 7.96
CA VAL A 275 -4.61 -4.97 8.93
C VAL A 275 -4.60 -6.41 9.45
N LEU A 276 -5.77 -7.04 9.66
CA LEU A 276 -5.81 -8.44 10.10
C LEU A 276 -5.41 -9.42 8.98
N PRO A 277 -5.90 -9.27 7.72
CA PRO A 277 -5.38 -10.05 6.59
C PRO A 277 -3.87 -9.90 6.36
N LEU A 278 -3.29 -8.71 6.58
CA LEU A 278 -1.83 -8.49 6.55
C LEU A 278 -1.08 -9.30 7.62
N HIS A 279 -1.75 -9.63 8.72
CA HIS A 279 -1.22 -10.50 9.78
C HIS A 279 -1.72 -11.94 9.65
N PHE A 280 -1.96 -12.41 8.41
CA PHE A 280 -2.39 -13.80 8.10
C PHE A 280 -3.67 -14.21 8.86
N HIS A 281 -4.60 -13.29 9.08
CA HIS A 281 -5.81 -13.48 9.90
C HIS A 281 -5.53 -13.94 11.35
N SER A 282 -4.30 -13.79 11.82
CA SER A 282 -3.88 -14.16 13.17
C SER A 282 -4.03 -12.99 14.15
N ARG A 283 -5.05 -13.07 15.02
CA ARG A 283 -5.24 -12.09 16.10
C ARG A 283 -4.06 -12.03 17.09
N PRO A 284 -3.46 -13.16 17.51
CA PRO A 284 -2.26 -13.11 18.34
C PRO A 284 -1.10 -12.38 17.67
N LEU A 285 -0.85 -12.62 16.37
CA LEU A 285 0.21 -11.95 15.64
C LEU A 285 -0.05 -10.44 15.52
N LEU A 286 -1.30 -10.04 15.26
CA LEU A 286 -1.71 -8.64 15.23
C LEU A 286 -1.47 -7.95 16.59
N LEU A 287 -1.84 -8.60 17.69
CA LEU A 287 -1.62 -8.07 19.05
C LEU A 287 -0.14 -7.98 19.40
N LEU A 288 0.65 -8.98 19.01
CA LEU A 288 2.10 -8.96 19.16
C LEU A 288 2.74 -7.81 18.39
N ALA A 289 2.33 -7.61 17.15
CA ALA A 289 2.80 -6.49 16.33
C ALA A 289 2.42 -5.14 16.96
N ALA A 290 1.19 -4.99 17.44
CA ALA A 290 0.75 -3.79 18.15
C ALA A 290 1.57 -3.53 19.41
N ALA A 291 1.82 -4.57 20.22
CA ALA A 291 2.64 -4.47 21.42
C ALA A 291 4.09 -4.10 21.10
N ALA A 292 4.69 -4.69 20.06
CA ALA A 292 6.03 -4.36 19.61
C ALA A 292 6.14 -2.89 19.15
N HIS A 293 5.15 -2.40 18.40
CA HIS A 293 5.13 -0.99 17.98
C HIS A 293 4.97 -0.05 19.19
N LEU A 294 4.06 -0.33 20.11
CA LEU A 294 3.92 0.45 21.35
C LEU A 294 5.21 0.43 22.16
N GLY A 295 5.84 -0.74 22.28
CA GLY A 295 7.10 -0.93 23.00
C GLY A 295 8.27 -0.16 22.41
N ALA A 296 8.37 -0.11 21.08
CA ALA A 296 9.50 0.53 20.41
C ALA A 296 9.34 2.05 20.26
N TYR A 297 8.14 2.54 19.96
CA TYR A 297 7.94 3.94 19.60
C TYR A 297 7.30 4.78 20.70
N THR A 298 6.34 4.25 21.45
CA THR A 298 5.52 5.02 22.40
C THR A 298 6.04 4.90 23.84
N LEU A 299 6.21 3.68 24.36
CA LEU A 299 6.59 3.46 25.75
C LEU A 299 7.92 4.10 26.15
N PRO A 300 8.97 4.15 25.30
CA PRO A 300 10.21 4.84 25.66
C PRO A 300 10.01 6.33 25.98
N TRP A 301 8.99 6.96 25.42
CA TRP A 301 8.65 8.36 25.68
C TRP A 301 7.74 8.51 26.91
N LEU A 302 6.66 7.73 27.01
CA LEU A 302 5.72 7.79 28.11
C LEU A 302 6.38 7.43 29.45
N LEU A 303 7.26 6.42 29.43
CA LEU A 303 7.94 5.93 30.61
C LEU A 303 9.36 6.49 30.76
N ARG A 304 9.66 7.66 30.15
CA ARG A 304 10.98 8.29 30.18
C ARG A 304 11.58 8.43 31.59
N PRO A 305 10.85 8.76 32.65
CA PRO A 305 11.42 8.84 33.99
C PRO A 305 11.98 7.50 34.50
N TRP A 306 11.42 6.37 34.06
CA TRP A 306 11.78 5.01 34.49
C TRP A 306 12.69 4.30 33.47
N LEU A 307 12.58 4.62 32.17
CA LEU A 307 13.33 4.01 31.08
C LEU A 307 14.51 4.91 30.71
N ARG A 308 15.61 4.81 31.46
CA ARG A 308 16.83 5.62 31.30
C ARG A 308 17.96 4.80 30.66
N GLY A 309 18.95 5.48 30.12
CA GLY A 309 20.15 4.89 29.51
C GLY A 309 20.21 4.97 27.98
N PRO A 310 21.38 4.64 27.39
CA PRO A 310 21.65 4.87 25.98
C PRO A 310 20.73 4.10 25.04
N GLY A 311 20.38 2.85 25.33
CA GLY A 311 19.51 2.06 24.48
C GLY A 311 18.07 2.61 24.40
N TRP A 312 17.50 3.10 25.50
CA TRP A 312 16.19 3.76 25.48
C TRP A 312 16.24 5.11 24.76
N THR A 313 17.37 5.82 24.83
CA THR A 313 17.60 7.04 24.05
C THR A 313 17.68 6.70 22.56
N ALA A 314 18.39 5.64 22.20
CA ALA A 314 18.47 5.17 20.80
C ALA A 314 17.09 4.81 20.25
N LEU A 315 16.23 4.10 21.01
CA LEU A 315 14.83 3.81 20.62
C LEU A 315 14.03 5.09 20.37
N ARG A 316 14.16 6.11 21.22
CA ARG A 316 13.47 7.40 21.04
C ARG A 316 13.91 8.10 19.76
N VAL A 317 15.22 8.17 19.53
CA VAL A 317 15.78 8.80 18.33
C VAL A 317 15.37 8.04 17.08
N ALA A 318 15.51 6.70 17.07
CA ALA A 318 15.12 5.86 15.95
C ALA A 318 13.62 6.02 15.62
N GLY A 319 12.75 6.08 16.64
CA GLY A 319 11.31 6.28 16.45
C GLY A 319 10.92 7.64 15.84
N LEU A 320 11.73 8.68 16.04
CA LEU A 320 11.54 9.98 15.38
C LEU A 320 12.08 9.97 13.95
N VAL A 321 13.23 9.35 13.73
CA VAL A 321 13.96 9.43 12.46
C VAL A 321 13.39 8.51 11.39
N GLU A 322 12.93 7.30 11.76
CA GLU A 322 12.49 6.28 10.80
C GLU A 322 11.40 6.80 9.85
N ARG A 323 10.34 7.41 10.40
CA ARG A 323 9.23 7.90 9.59
C ARG A 323 9.66 8.99 8.60
N THR A 324 10.58 9.87 9.00
CA THR A 324 11.18 10.86 8.12
C THR A 324 11.99 10.20 7.00
N LEU A 325 12.83 9.21 7.32
CA LEU A 325 13.62 8.47 6.32
C LEU A 325 12.74 7.72 5.34
N VAL A 326 11.68 7.06 5.81
CA VAL A 326 10.68 6.40 4.96
C VAL A 326 10.06 7.42 3.99
N SER A 327 9.66 8.60 4.47
CA SER A 327 9.11 9.68 3.64
C SER A 327 10.08 10.09 2.53
N VAL A 328 11.36 10.28 2.87
CA VAL A 328 12.42 10.63 1.90
C VAL A 328 12.60 9.55 0.84
N VAL A 329 12.65 8.27 1.24
CA VAL A 329 12.78 7.13 0.32
C VAL A 329 11.56 7.00 -0.56
N ALA A 330 10.35 7.20 -0.04
CA ALA A 330 9.09 7.22 -0.80
C ALA A 330 8.98 8.42 -1.78
N GLY A 331 9.85 9.43 -1.65
CA GLY A 331 9.85 10.64 -2.51
C GLY A 331 8.99 11.77 -1.98
N ARG A 332 8.61 11.73 -0.71
CA ARG A 332 7.91 12.78 0.01
C ARG A 332 8.94 13.63 0.76
N ARG A 333 9.21 14.85 0.29
CA ARG A 333 10.29 15.71 0.78
C ARG A 333 9.84 17.11 1.17
N ALA A 334 8.54 17.40 1.14
CA ALA A 334 8.04 18.68 1.63
C ALA A 334 8.33 18.81 3.13
N PRO A 335 8.53 20.03 3.67
CA PRO A 335 8.79 20.23 5.09
C PRO A 335 7.79 19.52 6.00
N ALA A 336 6.50 19.56 5.63
CA ALA A 336 5.44 18.85 6.35
C ALA A 336 5.59 17.32 6.31
N ASP A 337 6.15 16.73 5.23
CA ASP A 337 6.41 15.29 5.13
C ASP A 337 7.59 14.89 6.02
N LEU A 338 8.60 15.74 6.11
CA LEU A 338 9.75 15.49 6.99
C LEU A 338 9.38 15.63 8.46
N ALA A 339 8.52 16.60 8.79
CA ALA A 339 8.02 16.80 10.15
C ALA A 339 7.14 15.63 10.66
N GLU A 340 6.65 14.76 9.78
CA GLU A 340 5.90 13.56 10.18
C GLU A 340 6.69 12.62 11.10
N GLY A 341 8.02 12.68 11.12
CA GLY A 341 8.86 11.97 12.08
C GLY A 341 8.49 12.26 13.53
N LEU A 342 8.09 13.51 13.83
CA LEU A 342 7.65 13.92 15.16
C LEU A 342 6.40 13.17 15.64
N LEU A 343 5.62 12.61 14.72
CA LEU A 343 4.45 11.77 15.02
C LEU A 343 4.83 10.32 15.36
N GLY A 344 6.09 9.91 15.16
CA GLY A 344 6.56 8.56 15.41
C GLY A 344 6.10 7.98 16.76
N PRO A 345 6.33 8.67 17.89
CA PRO A 345 5.90 8.23 19.22
C PRO A 345 4.39 8.11 19.39
N LEU A 346 3.61 8.89 18.68
CA LEU A 346 2.14 8.90 18.75
C LEU A 346 1.51 7.90 17.78
N THR A 347 2.22 7.50 16.74
CA THR A 347 1.68 6.65 15.66
C THR A 347 1.05 5.35 16.16
N PRO A 348 1.66 4.56 17.08
CA PRO A 348 1.02 3.36 17.60
C PRO A 348 -0.28 3.63 18.36
N LEU A 349 -0.37 4.74 19.07
CA LEU A 349 -1.62 5.14 19.76
C LEU A 349 -2.70 5.52 18.76
N LEU A 350 -2.33 6.24 17.72
CA LEU A 350 -3.23 6.62 16.63
C LEU A 350 -3.71 5.40 15.83
N ALA A 351 -2.95 4.30 15.82
CA ALA A 351 -3.34 3.05 15.18
C ALA A 351 -4.25 2.16 16.06
N LEU A 352 -4.40 2.42 17.37
CA LEU A 352 -5.25 1.60 18.25
C LEU A 352 -6.70 1.46 17.77
N PRO A 353 -7.39 2.49 17.26
CA PRO A 353 -8.74 2.33 16.71
C PRO A 353 -8.77 1.40 15.50
N VAL A 354 -7.70 1.34 14.68
CA VAL A 354 -7.58 0.41 13.56
C VAL A 354 -7.54 -1.02 14.07
N TYR A 355 -6.65 -1.32 15.01
CA TYR A 355 -6.54 -2.65 15.64
C TYR A 355 -7.85 -3.08 16.30
N ARG A 356 -8.48 -2.19 17.09
CA ARG A 356 -9.75 -2.47 17.76
C ARG A 356 -10.87 -2.81 16.77
N ARG A 357 -10.94 -2.12 15.63
CA ARG A 357 -11.93 -2.41 14.58
C ARG A 357 -11.60 -3.70 13.85
N ALA A 358 -10.33 -3.97 13.54
CA ALA A 358 -9.89 -5.18 12.86
C ALA A 358 -10.13 -6.46 13.67
N LEU A 359 -10.19 -6.38 15.01
CA LEU A 359 -10.51 -7.51 15.87
C LEU A 359 -12.01 -7.87 15.90
N ARG A 360 -12.87 -7.06 15.27
CA ARG A 360 -14.31 -7.40 15.11
C ARG A 360 -14.47 -8.50 14.06
N ARG A 361 -15.55 -9.27 14.14
CA ARG A 361 -15.84 -10.34 13.16
C ARG A 361 -16.15 -9.81 11.76
N THR A 362 -16.64 -8.58 11.65
CA THR A 362 -16.99 -7.93 10.39
C THR A 362 -16.54 -6.47 10.39
N VAL A 363 -16.11 -6.00 9.24
CA VAL A 363 -15.76 -4.59 8.97
C VAL A 363 -16.57 -4.11 7.78
N THR A 364 -17.17 -2.92 7.89
CA THR A 364 -17.92 -2.30 6.78
C THR A 364 -17.03 -1.31 6.03
N TRP A 365 -17.02 -1.39 4.70
CA TRP A 365 -16.33 -0.47 3.80
C TRP A 365 -17.15 -0.24 2.53
N LYS A 366 -17.39 1.03 2.15
CA LYS A 366 -18.22 1.42 0.99
C LYS A 366 -19.55 0.64 0.91
N GLY A 367 -20.28 0.59 2.03
CA GLY A 367 -21.57 -0.09 2.14
C GLY A 367 -21.53 -1.63 2.11
N ARG A 368 -20.35 -2.24 2.02
CA ARG A 368 -20.18 -3.71 2.01
C ARG A 368 -19.54 -4.22 3.29
N GLN A 369 -19.98 -5.41 3.75
CA GLN A 369 -19.40 -6.08 4.91
C GLN A 369 -18.32 -7.07 4.47
N TYR A 370 -17.20 -7.06 5.19
CA TYR A 370 -16.09 -7.99 5.03
C TYR A 370 -15.90 -8.79 6.31
N ARG A 371 -15.81 -10.11 6.21
CA ARG A 371 -15.44 -10.98 7.34
C ARG A 371 -13.95 -10.87 7.62
N GLN A 372 -13.60 -10.86 8.93
CA GLN A 372 -12.22 -10.76 9.41
C GLN A 372 -11.72 -12.13 9.92
#